data_24bcfdcc992f15fcc598bdd2bc8a2abf
#
_entry.id   24bcfdcc992f15fcc598bdd2bc8a2abf
#
_cell.length_a   1.000
_cell.length_b   1.000
_cell.length_c   1.000
_cell.angle_alpha   90.00
_cell.angle_beta   90.00
_cell.angle_gamma   90.00
#
_symmetry.space_group_name_H-M   'P 1'
#
loop_
_entity.id
_entity.type
_entity.pdbx_description
1 polymer ?
#
loop_
_entity_poly.entity_id
_entity_poly.type
_entity_poly.pdbx_seq_one_letter_code
_entity_poly.pdbx_strand_id
1 'polypeptide(L)'
;LPFLYVQLARWPNYQYTQNVREAQRTTLGNTNLHDSSNVAMTVSLDTDKGTSALIHPLGKDILGARMAAQYLAMEDGTTVPNGPLIERARHTANGAIALSFRNGTASGLKAMQPNYSKTASAIAPNYKSVPKATPLSGISNIAAPTTTALQGFEVANYSGQWQAVNATIRGNQVLLTAADGSTLNDLNAMSQVRYLFSGNPKCASMLYNGFNLPASPFITIVE
;
A
#
# COMPACT_ATOMS: atom_id res chain seq x y z
N LEU A 1 -22.48 4.05 -11.87
CA LEU A 1 -21.60 3.15 -12.61
C LEU A 1 -20.29 2.98 -11.84
N PRO A 2 -19.83 1.76 -11.49
CA PRO A 2 -18.57 1.54 -10.84
C PRO A 2 -17.37 2.03 -11.68
N PHE A 3 -16.42 2.70 -11.02
CA PHE A 3 -15.16 3.12 -11.61
C PHE A 3 -13.99 2.52 -10.84
N LEU A 4 -13.35 1.53 -11.44
CA LEU A 4 -12.21 0.84 -10.84
C LEU A 4 -10.94 1.15 -11.62
N TYR A 5 -9.86 1.45 -10.91
CA TYR A 5 -8.57 1.70 -11.52
C TYR A 5 -7.43 1.04 -10.77
N VAL A 6 -6.34 0.79 -11.50
CA VAL A 6 -5.11 0.24 -10.93
C VAL A 6 -4.15 1.37 -10.64
N GLN A 7 -3.64 1.43 -9.41
CA GLN A 7 -2.56 2.34 -9.07
C GLN A 7 -1.31 1.95 -9.89
N LEU A 8 -0.61 2.94 -10.42
CA LEU A 8 0.54 2.75 -11.30
C LEU A 8 1.60 1.82 -10.67
N ALA A 9 2.06 0.83 -11.44
CA ALA A 9 3.07 -0.14 -11.01
C ALA A 9 4.45 0.49 -10.78
N ARG A 10 5.41 -0.30 -10.32
CA ARG A 10 6.80 0.14 -10.16
C ARG A 10 7.38 0.50 -11.54
N TRP A 11 7.97 1.70 -11.65
CA TRP A 11 8.56 2.17 -12.89
C TRP A 11 9.74 3.10 -12.62
N PRO A 12 10.99 2.67 -12.77
CA PRO A 12 12.17 3.49 -12.48
C PRO A 12 12.46 4.55 -13.54
N ASN A 13 11.94 4.38 -14.76
CA ASN A 13 12.33 5.19 -15.92
C ASN A 13 11.56 6.51 -16.05
N TYR A 14 10.67 6.81 -15.10
CA TYR A 14 9.95 8.07 -15.07
C TYR A 14 10.01 8.68 -13.67
N GLN A 15 10.59 9.87 -13.58
CA GLN A 15 10.90 10.52 -12.30
C GLN A 15 9.66 10.89 -11.44
N TYR A 16 8.47 10.95 -12.02
CA TYR A 16 7.23 11.32 -11.33
C TYR A 16 6.29 10.14 -11.06
N THR A 17 6.75 8.91 -11.22
CA THR A 17 5.91 7.71 -10.99
C THR A 17 5.25 7.70 -9.60
N GLN A 18 6.00 8.07 -8.56
CA GLN A 18 5.48 8.17 -7.19
C GLN A 18 4.42 9.26 -7.04
N ASN A 19 4.57 10.38 -7.74
CA ASN A 19 3.61 11.49 -7.71
C ASN A 19 2.29 11.10 -8.40
N VAL A 20 2.36 10.35 -9.49
CA VAL A 20 1.15 9.81 -10.14
C VAL A 20 0.40 8.86 -9.21
N ARG A 21 1.12 7.97 -8.49
CA ARG A 21 0.49 7.09 -7.49
C ARG A 21 -0.18 7.87 -6.36
N GLU A 22 0.45 8.95 -5.92
CA GLU A 22 -0.14 9.80 -4.89
C GLU A 22 -1.39 10.51 -5.39
N ALA A 23 -1.36 11.06 -6.61
CA ALA A 23 -2.55 11.63 -7.23
C ALA A 23 -3.69 10.61 -7.35
N GLN A 24 -3.37 9.38 -7.77
CA GLN A 24 -4.34 8.29 -7.82
C GLN A 24 -4.91 7.96 -6.42
N ARG A 25 -4.05 7.88 -5.38
CA ARG A 25 -4.49 7.63 -4.01
C ARG A 25 -5.40 8.73 -3.46
N THR A 26 -5.02 9.99 -3.68
CA THR A 26 -5.79 11.14 -3.18
C THR A 26 -7.14 11.32 -3.90
N THR A 27 -7.29 10.74 -5.09
CA THR A 27 -8.58 10.68 -5.79
C THR A 27 -9.60 9.84 -5.04
N LEU A 28 -9.15 8.82 -4.29
CA LEU A 28 -10.03 8.05 -3.41
C LEU A 28 -10.52 8.91 -2.24
N GLY A 29 -11.82 9.10 -2.15
CA GLY A 29 -12.44 9.93 -1.11
C GLY A 29 -12.41 11.42 -1.39
N ASN A 30 -12.14 11.81 -2.64
CA ASN A 30 -12.43 13.17 -3.08
C ASN A 30 -13.94 13.37 -3.09
N THR A 31 -14.44 14.13 -2.13
CA THR A 31 -15.86 14.41 -1.95
C THR A 31 -16.48 15.20 -3.10
N ASN A 32 -15.66 15.78 -3.99
CA ASN A 32 -16.11 16.45 -5.20
C ASN A 32 -16.43 15.47 -6.34
N LEU A 33 -16.01 14.21 -6.23
CA LEU A 33 -16.47 13.17 -7.13
C LEU A 33 -17.85 12.72 -6.68
N HIS A 34 -18.85 12.96 -7.52
CA HIS A 34 -20.18 12.41 -7.31
C HIS A 34 -20.07 10.89 -7.13
N ASP A 35 -20.61 10.40 -6.01
CA ASP A 35 -20.68 8.96 -5.72
C ASP A 35 -19.32 8.27 -5.53
N SER A 36 -18.56 8.73 -4.53
CA SER A 36 -17.29 8.13 -4.12
C SER A 36 -17.43 6.66 -3.65
N SER A 37 -18.65 6.19 -3.38
CA SER A 37 -18.92 4.77 -3.03
C SER A 37 -18.69 3.82 -4.20
N ASN A 38 -18.76 4.32 -5.44
CA ASN A 38 -18.56 3.56 -6.67
C ASN A 38 -17.16 3.72 -7.27
N VAL A 39 -16.18 4.19 -6.50
CA VAL A 39 -14.80 4.34 -6.95
C VAL A 39 -13.88 3.47 -6.11
N ALA A 40 -13.05 2.64 -6.75
CA ALA A 40 -12.04 1.84 -6.07
C ALA A 40 -10.70 1.82 -6.79
N MET A 41 -9.64 1.70 -6.00
CA MET A 41 -8.26 1.61 -6.49
C MET A 41 -7.63 0.30 -6.05
N THR A 42 -7.00 -0.39 -7.00
CA THR A 42 -6.21 -1.59 -6.73
C THR A 42 -4.72 -1.26 -6.73
N VAL A 43 -4.03 -1.54 -5.62
CA VAL A 43 -2.57 -1.37 -5.51
C VAL A 43 -1.86 -2.47 -6.29
N SER A 44 -0.81 -2.11 -7.05
CA SER A 44 -0.09 -3.02 -7.94
C SER A 44 1.39 -3.21 -7.61
N LEU A 45 1.91 -2.61 -6.54
CA LEU A 45 3.35 -2.62 -6.23
C LEU A 45 3.95 -4.00 -5.96
N ASP A 46 3.13 -4.95 -5.56
CA ASP A 46 3.51 -6.32 -5.21
C ASP A 46 3.24 -7.33 -6.34
N THR A 47 2.83 -6.87 -7.53
CA THR A 47 2.31 -7.75 -8.58
C THR A 47 3.25 -8.00 -9.75
N ASP A 48 4.46 -7.50 -9.73
CA ASP A 48 5.42 -7.71 -10.83
C ASP A 48 6.16 -9.05 -10.80
N LYS A 49 5.84 -9.91 -9.82
CA LYS A 49 6.25 -11.33 -9.77
C LYS A 49 7.75 -11.56 -10.03
N GLY A 50 8.58 -10.70 -9.49
CA GLY A 50 10.02 -10.87 -9.45
C GLY A 50 10.80 -10.49 -10.69
N THR A 51 10.15 -10.00 -11.70
CA THR A 51 10.86 -9.42 -12.83
C THR A 51 11.38 -8.03 -12.49
N SER A 52 12.19 -7.46 -13.38
CA SER A 52 12.53 -6.04 -13.35
C SER A 52 11.26 -5.22 -13.17
N ALA A 53 11.35 -4.07 -12.51
CA ALA A 53 10.23 -3.16 -12.36
C ALA A 53 9.68 -2.79 -13.74
N LEU A 54 8.55 -3.37 -14.09
CA LEU A 54 7.85 -3.13 -15.34
C LEU A 54 6.59 -2.34 -15.05
N ILE A 55 6.35 -1.30 -15.85
CA ILE A 55 5.07 -0.58 -15.83
C ILE A 55 3.88 -1.52 -16.13
N HIS A 56 4.15 -2.65 -16.76
CA HIS A 56 3.21 -3.72 -17.02
C HIS A 56 3.52 -4.94 -16.15
N PRO A 57 3.05 -4.96 -14.89
CA PRO A 57 3.35 -6.07 -13.98
C PRO A 57 2.77 -7.38 -14.50
N LEU A 58 3.45 -8.49 -14.23
CA LEU A 58 3.02 -9.82 -14.68
C LEU A 58 1.85 -10.39 -13.87
N GLY A 59 1.62 -9.92 -12.66
CA GLY A 59 0.54 -10.35 -11.78
C GLY A 59 -0.83 -9.78 -12.12
N LYS A 60 -1.21 -9.75 -13.39
CA LYS A 60 -2.51 -9.23 -13.83
C LYS A 60 -3.68 -10.07 -13.36
N ASP A 61 -3.48 -11.36 -13.18
CA ASP A 61 -4.44 -12.28 -12.57
C ASP A 61 -4.84 -11.83 -11.15
N ILE A 62 -3.87 -11.36 -10.38
CA ILE A 62 -4.08 -10.87 -9.03
C ILE A 62 -4.75 -9.51 -9.03
N LEU A 63 -4.34 -8.61 -9.92
CA LEU A 63 -5.01 -7.33 -10.10
C LEU A 63 -6.47 -7.55 -10.50
N GLY A 64 -6.72 -8.44 -11.44
CA GLY A 64 -8.08 -8.80 -11.86
C GLY A 64 -8.92 -9.36 -10.70
N ALA A 65 -8.35 -10.24 -9.87
CA ALA A 65 -9.05 -10.79 -8.72
C ALA A 65 -9.36 -9.73 -7.65
N ARG A 66 -8.42 -8.80 -7.37
CA ARG A 66 -8.66 -7.68 -6.46
C ARG A 66 -9.76 -6.76 -6.97
N MET A 67 -9.72 -6.39 -8.26
CA MET A 67 -10.72 -5.55 -8.89
C MET A 67 -12.10 -6.23 -8.92
N ALA A 68 -12.17 -7.53 -9.22
CA ALA A 68 -13.41 -8.28 -9.18
C ALA A 68 -14.04 -8.28 -7.78
N ALA A 69 -13.23 -8.46 -6.73
CA ALA A 69 -13.71 -8.39 -5.36
C ALA A 69 -14.25 -6.99 -5.00
N GLN A 70 -13.59 -5.93 -5.48
CA GLN A 70 -14.05 -4.55 -5.31
C GLN A 70 -15.37 -4.32 -6.04
N TYR A 71 -15.46 -4.77 -7.29
CA TYR A 71 -16.69 -4.65 -8.09
C TYR A 71 -17.88 -5.36 -7.44
N LEU A 72 -17.70 -6.62 -7.04
CA LEU A 72 -18.76 -7.39 -6.40
C LEU A 72 -19.23 -6.75 -5.10
N ALA A 73 -18.30 -6.22 -4.29
CA ALA A 73 -18.68 -5.52 -3.07
C ALA A 73 -19.52 -4.25 -3.34
N MET A 74 -19.24 -3.53 -4.44
CA MET A 74 -20.05 -2.39 -4.87
C MET A 74 -21.44 -2.82 -5.31
N GLU A 75 -21.56 -3.89 -6.10
CA GLU A 75 -22.85 -4.44 -6.56
C GLU A 75 -23.70 -4.94 -5.38
N ASP A 76 -23.05 -5.56 -4.40
CA ASP A 76 -23.72 -6.09 -3.21
C ASP A 76 -24.00 -5.02 -2.14
N GLY A 77 -23.56 -3.76 -2.35
CA GLY A 77 -23.69 -2.68 -1.38
C GLY A 77 -22.91 -2.93 -0.08
N THR A 78 -21.86 -3.74 -0.14
CA THR A 78 -21.01 -4.08 1.01
C THR A 78 -19.76 -3.21 1.05
N THR A 79 -18.95 -3.34 2.11
CA THR A 79 -17.69 -2.58 2.23
C THR A 79 -16.69 -2.99 1.15
N VAL A 80 -16.32 -2.06 0.29
CA VAL A 80 -15.35 -2.28 -0.79
C VAL A 80 -13.96 -2.56 -0.18
N PRO A 81 -13.35 -3.73 -0.49
CA PRO A 81 -12.06 -4.09 0.08
C PRO A 81 -10.93 -3.22 -0.48
N ASN A 82 -10.24 -2.53 0.41
CA ASN A 82 -9.05 -1.75 0.12
C ASN A 82 -7.90 -2.21 1.03
N GLY A 83 -6.66 -2.08 0.58
CA GLY A 83 -5.49 -2.12 1.46
C GLY A 83 -5.45 -0.92 2.40
N PRO A 84 -4.53 -0.87 3.36
CA PRO A 84 -4.40 0.27 4.28
C PRO A 84 -4.24 1.59 3.52
N LEU A 85 -5.17 2.52 3.73
CA LEU A 85 -5.17 3.86 3.17
C LEU A 85 -4.88 4.85 4.28
N ILE A 86 -3.77 5.57 4.20
CA ILE A 86 -3.42 6.57 5.21
C ILE A 86 -4.54 7.60 5.37
N GLU A 87 -4.89 7.89 6.61
CA GLU A 87 -5.82 8.94 6.97
C GLU A 87 -5.07 10.10 7.63
N ARG A 88 -4.17 9.77 8.57
CA ARG A 88 -3.53 10.77 9.40
C ARG A 88 -2.18 10.28 9.92
N ALA A 89 -1.24 11.22 10.09
CA ALA A 89 -0.01 11.04 10.84
C ALA A 89 0.03 12.06 11.97
N ARG A 90 0.32 11.62 13.20
CA ARG A 90 0.35 12.50 14.37
C ARG A 90 1.55 12.23 15.24
N HIS A 91 2.10 13.30 15.82
CA HIS A 91 3.04 13.19 16.92
C HIS A 91 2.34 12.59 18.16
N THR A 92 3.05 11.72 18.85
CA THR A 92 2.60 11.16 20.13
C THR A 92 3.31 11.87 21.28
N ALA A 93 2.73 11.82 22.48
CA ALA A 93 3.33 12.39 23.69
C ALA A 93 4.73 11.81 24.00
N ASN A 94 5.04 10.61 23.49
CA ASN A 94 6.32 9.93 23.68
C ASN A 94 7.31 10.20 22.53
N GLY A 95 7.04 11.18 21.66
CA GLY A 95 7.92 11.60 20.59
C GLY A 95 7.96 10.66 19.38
N ALA A 96 7.10 9.67 19.29
CA ALA A 96 6.91 8.85 18.09
C ALA A 96 5.90 9.50 17.14
N ILE A 97 5.76 8.97 15.92
CA ILE A 97 4.70 9.36 14.99
C ILE A 97 3.75 8.17 14.82
N ALA A 98 2.47 8.37 15.13
CA ALA A 98 1.43 7.37 14.92
C ALA A 98 0.73 7.59 13.58
N LEU A 99 0.68 6.54 12.77
CA LEU A 99 -0.04 6.51 11.51
C LEU A 99 -1.38 5.82 11.71
N SER A 100 -2.46 6.52 11.42
CA SER A 100 -3.81 5.99 11.40
C SER A 100 -4.31 5.87 9.97
N PHE A 101 -5.12 4.86 9.72
CA PHE A 101 -5.63 4.53 8.39
C PHE A 101 -7.15 4.68 8.37
N ARG A 102 -7.70 4.92 7.19
CA ARG A 102 -9.16 5.02 6.99
C ARG A 102 -9.87 3.81 7.56
N ASN A 103 -11.01 4.07 8.16
CA ASN A 103 -11.85 3.02 8.76
C ASN A 103 -12.12 1.89 7.77
N GLY A 104 -12.07 0.64 8.26
CA GLY A 104 -12.26 -0.57 7.46
C GLY A 104 -11.04 -1.00 6.64
N THR A 105 -10.00 -0.18 6.48
CA THR A 105 -8.84 -0.54 5.62
C THR A 105 -7.67 -1.14 6.38
N ALA A 106 -7.59 -1.01 7.70
CA ALA A 106 -6.44 -1.41 8.52
C ALA A 106 -6.74 -2.51 9.55
N SER A 107 -7.80 -3.27 9.37
CA SER A 107 -8.06 -4.41 10.23
C SER A 107 -7.03 -5.52 9.98
N GLY A 108 -6.41 -6.04 11.04
CA GLY A 108 -5.44 -7.13 10.97
C GLY A 108 -4.16 -6.75 10.21
N LEU A 109 -3.60 -5.57 10.49
CA LEU A 109 -2.32 -5.13 9.91
C LEU A 109 -1.23 -6.18 10.15
N LYS A 110 -0.42 -6.41 9.14
CA LYS A 110 0.70 -7.36 9.17
C LYS A 110 1.81 -6.97 8.22
N ALA A 111 3.01 -7.43 8.54
CA ALA A 111 4.17 -7.34 7.68
C ALA A 111 4.20 -8.57 6.75
N MET A 112 4.35 -8.34 5.45
CA MET A 112 4.48 -9.42 4.48
C MET A 112 5.60 -9.13 3.49
N GLN A 113 6.31 -10.17 3.10
CA GLN A 113 7.36 -10.11 2.10
C GLN A 113 6.74 -10.35 0.72
N PRO A 114 6.71 -9.35 -0.18
CA PRO A 114 6.32 -9.56 -1.56
C PRO A 114 7.26 -10.52 -2.26
N ASN A 115 6.71 -11.40 -3.06
CA ASN A 115 7.53 -12.36 -3.81
C ASN A 115 7.97 -11.77 -5.14
N TYR A 116 9.11 -11.10 -5.14
CA TYR A 116 9.71 -10.54 -6.34
C TYR A 116 10.54 -11.54 -7.17
N SER A 117 10.67 -12.80 -6.71
CA SER A 117 11.57 -13.80 -7.32
C SER A 117 10.87 -14.81 -8.23
N LYS A 118 9.54 -14.79 -8.32
CA LYS A 118 8.83 -15.71 -9.23
C LYS A 118 9.04 -15.31 -10.67
N THR A 119 9.68 -16.20 -11.44
CA THR A 119 9.90 -16.02 -12.88
C THR A 119 8.58 -16.09 -13.66
N ALA A 120 8.52 -15.38 -14.78
CA ALA A 120 7.35 -15.32 -15.66
C ALA A 120 6.87 -16.71 -16.14
N SER A 121 7.76 -17.68 -16.23
CA SER A 121 7.43 -19.05 -16.67
C SER A 121 6.54 -19.84 -15.72
N ALA A 122 6.44 -19.42 -14.46
CA ALA A 122 5.54 -20.04 -13.48
C ALA A 122 4.08 -19.54 -13.61
N ILE A 123 3.78 -18.70 -14.58
CA ILE A 123 2.59 -17.86 -14.62
C ILE A 123 1.97 -17.81 -16.01
N ALA A 124 2.13 -18.85 -16.79
CA ALA A 124 1.32 -18.97 -17.99
C ALA A 124 -0.15 -19.00 -17.55
N PRO A 125 -0.93 -17.94 -17.80
CA PRO A 125 -2.32 -17.93 -17.39
C PRO A 125 -3.03 -19.03 -18.17
N ASN A 126 -3.55 -19.99 -17.43
CA ASN A 126 -4.50 -20.92 -18.03
C ASN A 126 -5.84 -20.18 -18.17
N TYR A 127 -5.99 -19.41 -19.24
CA TYR A 127 -7.21 -18.64 -19.53
C TYR A 127 -8.48 -19.49 -19.69
N LYS A 128 -8.36 -20.83 -19.64
CA LYS A 128 -9.49 -21.75 -19.81
C LYS A 128 -10.33 -21.95 -18.54
N SER A 129 -9.85 -21.50 -17.40
CA SER A 129 -10.64 -21.52 -16.17
C SER A 129 -10.58 -20.14 -15.50
N VAL A 130 -11.59 -19.31 -15.75
CA VAL A 130 -11.90 -18.18 -14.86
C VAL A 130 -12.43 -18.83 -13.57
N PRO A 131 -11.69 -18.85 -12.46
CA PRO A 131 -12.24 -19.34 -11.22
C PRO A 131 -13.46 -18.48 -10.89
N LYS A 132 -14.59 -19.09 -10.57
CA LYS A 132 -15.64 -18.41 -9.81
C LYS A 132 -14.97 -17.60 -8.72
N ALA A 133 -15.43 -16.36 -8.51
CA ALA A 133 -14.88 -15.41 -7.57
C ALA A 133 -14.26 -16.10 -6.35
N THR A 134 -12.94 -16.19 -6.35
CA THR A 134 -12.21 -16.78 -5.23
C THR A 134 -12.29 -15.77 -4.09
N PRO A 135 -12.70 -16.15 -2.90
CA PRO A 135 -12.67 -15.26 -1.74
C PRO A 135 -11.30 -14.58 -1.64
N LEU A 136 -11.25 -13.34 -1.16
CA LEU A 136 -10.02 -12.57 -0.98
C LEU A 136 -8.91 -13.35 -0.25
N SER A 137 -9.28 -14.32 0.59
CA SER A 137 -8.36 -15.25 1.25
C SER A 137 -7.55 -16.13 0.27
N GLY A 138 -8.02 -16.32 -0.96
CA GLY A 138 -7.33 -17.11 -1.99
C GLY A 138 -6.34 -16.34 -2.86
N ILE A 139 -6.27 -15.00 -2.72
CA ILE A 139 -5.38 -14.13 -3.52
C ILE A 139 -3.95 -14.07 -2.96
N SER A 140 -3.65 -14.81 -1.92
CA SER A 140 -2.46 -14.68 -1.07
C SER A 140 -1.12 -15.12 -1.70
N ASN A 141 -1.07 -15.49 -2.96
CA ASN A 141 0.12 -16.15 -3.53
C ASN A 141 1.31 -15.21 -3.89
N ILE A 142 1.20 -13.90 -3.65
CA ILE A 142 2.27 -12.95 -4.00
C ILE A 142 3.17 -12.62 -2.82
N ALA A 143 2.63 -12.61 -1.63
CA ALA A 143 3.38 -12.23 -0.43
C ALA A 143 3.26 -13.30 0.64
N ALA A 144 4.35 -13.53 1.36
CA ALA A 144 4.40 -14.44 2.50
C ALA A 144 4.51 -13.66 3.81
N PRO A 145 3.97 -14.15 4.92
CA PRO A 145 4.24 -13.57 6.23
C PRO A 145 5.74 -13.48 6.49
N THR A 146 6.17 -12.40 7.10
CA THR A 146 7.58 -12.19 7.45
C THR A 146 7.72 -11.67 8.88
N THR A 147 8.81 -12.04 9.52
CA THR A 147 9.26 -11.46 10.80
C THR A 147 10.15 -10.24 10.61
N THR A 148 10.54 -9.94 9.36
CA THR A 148 11.32 -8.75 9.04
C THR A 148 10.50 -7.51 9.39
N ALA A 149 11.10 -6.56 10.09
CA ALA A 149 10.46 -5.30 10.43
C ALA A 149 9.94 -4.58 9.17
N LEU A 150 8.85 -3.84 9.32
CA LEU A 150 8.30 -3.03 8.24
C LEU A 150 9.35 -2.06 7.69
N GLN A 151 9.38 -1.93 6.37
CA GLN A 151 10.32 -1.08 5.65
C GLN A 151 9.58 -0.04 4.79
N GLY A 152 10.36 0.91 4.27
CA GLY A 152 9.86 1.89 3.31
C GLY A 152 9.19 3.11 3.91
N PHE A 153 9.27 3.30 5.23
CA PHE A 153 8.84 4.53 5.90
C PHE A 153 10.01 5.49 6.06
N GLU A 154 9.76 6.73 5.72
CA GLU A 154 10.70 7.83 5.87
C GLU A 154 9.97 9.07 6.38
N VAL A 155 10.68 9.90 7.13
CA VAL A 155 10.18 11.18 7.63
C VAL A 155 11.09 12.32 7.19
N ALA A 156 10.55 13.51 7.11
CA ALA A 156 11.32 14.72 6.82
C ALA A 156 10.88 15.89 7.70
N ASN A 157 11.84 16.73 8.04
CA ASN A 157 11.58 18.04 8.63
C ASN A 157 11.21 19.07 7.54
N TYR A 158 10.99 20.29 7.94
CA TYR A 158 10.66 21.39 7.02
C TYR A 158 11.76 21.71 5.98
N SER A 159 12.98 21.26 6.20
CA SER A 159 14.06 21.40 5.19
C SER A 159 13.98 20.38 4.06
N GLY A 160 13.06 19.40 4.15
CA GLY A 160 12.84 18.40 3.13
C GLY A 160 13.88 17.27 3.10
N GLN A 161 14.71 17.14 4.13
CA GLN A 161 15.66 16.03 4.26
C GLN A 161 14.95 14.79 4.77
N TRP A 162 14.90 13.76 3.93
CA TRP A 162 14.26 12.49 4.25
C TRP A 162 15.20 11.54 4.95
N GLN A 163 14.72 10.90 6.01
CA GLN A 163 15.44 9.88 6.76
C GLN A 163 14.55 8.67 7.03
N ALA A 164 15.15 7.48 6.99
CA ALA A 164 14.46 6.24 7.30
C ALA A 164 14.13 6.17 8.80
N VAL A 165 13.03 5.50 9.13
CA VAL A 165 12.58 5.28 10.50
C VAL A 165 12.21 3.83 10.73
N ASN A 166 12.22 3.40 11.99
CA ASN A 166 11.65 2.13 12.39
C ASN A 166 10.12 2.21 12.39
N ALA A 167 9.45 1.14 11.97
CA ALA A 167 8.01 1.07 11.92
C ALA A 167 7.51 -0.20 12.61
N THR A 168 6.58 -0.05 13.55
CA THR A 168 6.02 -1.16 14.33
C THR A 168 4.50 -1.12 14.26
N ILE A 169 3.87 -2.26 13.99
CA ILE A 169 2.42 -2.40 14.01
C ILE A 169 1.93 -2.41 15.47
N ARG A 170 0.92 -1.59 15.75
CA ARG A 170 0.23 -1.52 17.04
C ARG A 170 -1.28 -1.51 16.82
N GLY A 171 -1.91 -2.69 16.88
CA GLY A 171 -3.31 -2.85 16.50
C GLY A 171 -3.56 -2.46 15.05
N ASN A 172 -4.40 -1.46 14.83
CA ASN A 172 -4.74 -0.93 13.49
C ASN A 172 -3.92 0.32 13.12
N GLN A 173 -2.80 0.55 13.79
CA GLN A 173 -1.90 1.68 13.56
C GLN A 173 -0.48 1.19 13.28
N VAL A 174 0.33 2.07 12.69
CA VAL A 174 1.78 1.91 12.62
C VAL A 174 2.43 3.02 13.43
N LEU A 175 3.33 2.65 14.33
CA LEU A 175 4.12 3.58 15.12
C LEU A 175 5.51 3.71 14.52
N LEU A 176 5.92 4.93 14.22
CA LEU A 176 7.25 5.26 13.72
C LEU A 176 8.13 5.76 14.86
N THR A 177 9.36 5.26 14.91
CA THR A 177 10.38 5.64 15.88
C THR A 177 11.72 5.87 15.18
N ALA A 178 12.63 6.62 15.80
CA ALA A 178 13.96 6.86 15.25
C ALA A 178 14.70 5.56 14.95
N ALA A 179 15.43 5.51 13.83
CA ALA A 179 16.11 4.30 13.37
C ALA A 179 17.39 3.99 14.15
N ASP A 180 18.04 4.99 14.67
CA ASP A 180 19.38 4.93 15.30
C ASP A 180 19.34 4.85 16.83
N GLY A 181 18.16 4.73 17.43
CA GLY A 181 18.00 4.84 18.89
C GLY A 181 18.23 6.24 19.42
N SER A 182 18.39 7.25 18.54
CA SER A 182 18.39 8.66 18.92
C SER A 182 17.08 8.99 19.62
N THR A 183 17.14 9.96 20.49
CA THR A 183 16.00 10.32 21.31
C THR A 183 14.81 10.74 20.44
N LEU A 184 13.65 10.32 20.80
CA LEU A 184 12.36 10.67 20.21
C LEU A 184 12.18 12.16 19.91
N ASN A 185 13.04 13.01 20.47
CA ASN A 185 13.02 14.46 20.28
C ASN A 185 13.27 14.89 18.82
N ASP A 186 14.05 14.13 18.06
CA ASP A 186 14.32 14.47 16.65
C ASP A 186 13.08 14.25 15.78
N LEU A 187 12.20 13.30 16.14
CA LEU A 187 10.95 13.08 15.41
C LEU A 187 9.92 14.18 15.63
N ASN A 188 10.00 14.92 16.73
CA ASN A 188 9.09 16.05 16.98
C ASN A 188 9.30 17.21 16.00
N ALA A 189 10.46 17.27 15.34
CA ALA A 189 10.74 18.26 14.31
C ALA A 189 10.29 17.79 12.91
N MET A 190 9.80 16.56 12.77
CA MET A 190 9.36 16.01 11.51
C MET A 190 7.97 16.53 11.16
N SER A 191 7.84 17.05 9.95
CA SER A 191 6.60 17.63 9.43
C SER A 191 5.92 16.79 8.36
N GLN A 192 6.64 15.80 7.82
CA GLN A 192 6.15 14.94 6.75
C GLN A 192 6.56 13.49 6.98
N VAL A 193 5.71 12.59 6.51
CA VAL A 193 5.98 11.15 6.44
C VAL A 193 5.62 10.64 5.06
N ARG A 194 6.41 9.69 4.54
CA ARG A 194 6.12 8.98 3.31
C ARG A 194 6.36 7.48 3.47
N TYR A 195 5.65 6.72 2.67
CA TYR A 195 5.75 5.26 2.62
C TYR A 195 5.91 4.81 1.18
N LEU A 196 7.00 4.06 0.88
CA LEU A 196 7.31 3.52 -0.45
C LEU A 196 7.23 4.57 -1.58
N PHE A 197 7.59 5.82 -1.27
CA PHE A 197 7.43 6.96 -2.15
C PHE A 197 8.63 7.12 -3.08
N SER A 198 8.78 6.20 -4.04
CA SER A 198 9.79 6.24 -5.10
C SER A 198 9.25 5.60 -6.38
N GLY A 199 9.93 5.82 -7.51
CA GLY A 199 9.52 5.24 -8.79
C GLY A 199 9.53 3.71 -8.77
N ASN A 200 10.52 3.11 -8.11
CA ASN A 200 10.72 1.67 -8.01
C ASN A 200 10.96 1.21 -6.56
N PRO A 201 9.97 1.35 -5.67
CA PRO A 201 10.15 0.94 -4.29
C PRO A 201 10.28 -0.59 -4.21
N LYS A 202 11.35 -1.04 -3.57
CA LYS A 202 11.56 -2.45 -3.21
C LYS A 202 11.80 -2.54 -1.72
N CYS A 203 11.11 -3.43 -1.05
CA CYS A 203 11.40 -3.74 0.34
C CYS A 203 11.12 -5.21 0.63
N ALA A 204 11.82 -5.76 1.60
CA ALA A 204 11.63 -7.13 2.05
C ALA A 204 10.37 -7.30 2.90
N SER A 205 9.81 -6.21 3.41
CA SER A 205 8.66 -6.24 4.29
C SER A 205 7.75 -5.04 4.02
N MET A 206 6.56 -5.31 3.51
CA MET A 206 5.52 -4.34 3.19
C MET A 206 4.35 -4.46 4.18
N LEU A 207 3.63 -3.36 4.34
CA LEU A 207 2.42 -3.31 5.14
C LEU A 207 1.22 -3.85 4.35
N TYR A 208 0.51 -4.79 4.96
CA TYR A 208 -0.75 -5.37 4.47
C TYR A 208 -1.81 -5.36 5.55
N ASN A 209 -3.07 -5.47 5.16
CA ASN A 209 -4.16 -5.73 6.10
C ASN A 209 -4.52 -7.22 6.19
N GLY A 210 -5.54 -7.54 6.99
CA GLY A 210 -6.02 -8.90 7.20
C GLY A 210 -6.54 -9.60 5.94
N PHE A 211 -6.96 -8.84 4.94
CA PHE A 211 -7.43 -9.35 3.64
C PHE A 211 -6.29 -9.61 2.65
N ASN A 212 -5.03 -9.52 3.06
CA ASN A 212 -3.86 -9.64 2.19
C ASN A 212 -3.78 -8.57 1.08
N LEU A 213 -4.30 -7.39 1.36
CA LEU A 213 -4.21 -6.25 0.48
C LEU A 213 -3.08 -5.31 0.93
N PRO A 214 -2.15 -4.93 0.04
CA PRO A 214 -1.02 -4.06 0.38
C PRO A 214 -1.47 -2.62 0.61
N ALA A 215 -0.78 -1.95 1.52
CA ALA A 215 -0.95 -0.51 1.70
C ALA A 215 -0.55 0.25 0.43
N SER A 216 -1.34 1.26 0.08
CA SER A 216 -0.96 2.22 -0.95
C SER A 216 0.24 3.04 -0.49
N PRO A 217 1.24 3.30 -1.35
CA PRO A 217 2.24 4.33 -1.10
C PRO A 217 1.58 5.68 -0.85
N PHE A 218 2.22 6.50 -0.04
CA PHE A 218 1.71 7.83 0.30
C PHE A 218 2.80 8.81 0.71
N ILE A 219 2.45 10.07 0.70
CA ILE A 219 3.11 11.15 1.41
C ILE A 219 2.04 11.97 2.14
N THR A 220 2.30 12.37 3.37
CA THR A 220 1.36 13.18 4.17
C THR A 220 2.09 14.06 5.17
N ILE A 221 1.41 15.07 5.69
CA ILE A 221 1.92 15.90 6.78
C ILE A 221 1.77 15.18 8.12
N VAL A 222 2.59 15.56 9.08
CA VAL A 222 2.48 15.15 10.49
C VAL A 222 1.82 16.30 11.26
N GLU A 223 0.70 15.99 11.94
CA GLU A 223 -0.07 16.90 12.81
C GLU A 223 0.42 16.86 14.24
#